data_fdd1472a68c231ef8455bf2e547a35e5
#
_entry.id   fdd1472a68c231ef8455bf2e547a35e5
#
_cell.length_a   1.000
_cell.length_b   1.000
_cell.length_c   1.000
_cell.angle_alpha   90.00
_cell.angle_beta   90.00
_cell.angle_gamma   90.00
#
_symmetry.space_group_name_H-M   'P 1'
#
loop_
_entity.id
_entity.type
_entity.pdbx_description
1 polymer ?
#
loop_
_entity_poly.entity_id
_entity_poly.type
_entity_poly.pdbx_seq_one_letter_code
_entity_poly.pdbx_strand_id
1 'polypeptide(L)'
;ASYFRYFAGVCDKIQGSTIPTTDSHFNYTVRVPLGVVGQLTPWNHPLMIASKKLAPALAAGCTVVLKPSEWAPLTPTEIGKIALDAGLPPGVLNIVNGFGPTSGKALASDPRLGKLDLTGGTETGRAVAQIAGANLTPLQFELGGKAPVIVFDDVSVDDAVNGCAFASFIASGQTCIQGSRAIVHRSIYDQ
;
A
#
# COMPACT_ATOMS: atom_id res chain seq x y z
N ALA A 1 -11.08 4.99 7.99
CA ALA A 1 -12.48 4.52 7.86
C ALA A 1 -12.90 4.29 6.40
N SER A 2 -12.61 5.20 5.44
CA SER A 2 -13.07 5.09 4.04
C SER A 2 -12.60 3.82 3.32
N TYR A 3 -11.33 3.45 3.43
CA TYR A 3 -10.82 2.20 2.84
C TYR A 3 -11.58 0.97 3.34
N PHE A 4 -11.73 0.82 4.64
CA PHE A 4 -12.47 -0.33 5.20
C PHE A 4 -13.92 -0.36 4.76
N ARG A 5 -14.63 0.80 4.71
CA ARG A 5 -16.01 0.86 4.20
C ARG A 5 -16.11 0.46 2.74
N TYR A 6 -15.19 0.96 1.91
CA TYR A 6 -15.16 0.62 0.48
C TYR A 6 -14.94 -0.88 0.28
N PHE A 7 -13.90 -1.45 0.89
CA PHE A 7 -13.58 -2.87 0.71
C PHE A 7 -14.59 -3.81 1.39
N ALA A 8 -15.25 -3.40 2.47
CA ALA A 8 -16.38 -4.14 3.03
C ALA A 8 -17.53 -4.29 2.01
N GLY A 9 -17.81 -3.24 1.21
CA GLY A 9 -18.80 -3.29 0.15
C GLY A 9 -18.36 -4.08 -1.09
N VAL A 10 -17.13 -4.59 -1.15
CA VAL A 10 -16.58 -5.35 -2.30
C VAL A 10 -16.41 -6.84 -1.98
N CYS A 11 -16.50 -7.26 -0.72
CA CYS A 11 -16.25 -8.64 -0.30
C CYS A 11 -17.09 -9.67 -1.06
N ASP A 12 -18.35 -9.36 -1.37
CA ASP A 12 -19.28 -10.21 -2.11
C ASP A 12 -19.18 -10.05 -3.64
N LYS A 13 -18.22 -9.26 -4.13
CA LYS A 13 -18.06 -8.95 -5.56
C LYS A 13 -16.77 -9.51 -6.16
N ILE A 14 -16.07 -10.36 -5.42
CA ILE A 14 -14.85 -11.06 -5.89
C ILE A 14 -15.28 -12.28 -6.70
N GLN A 15 -15.50 -12.10 -7.99
CA GLN A 15 -16.04 -13.11 -8.88
C GLN A 15 -14.97 -13.73 -9.77
N GLY A 16 -15.22 -15.00 -10.17
CA GLY A 16 -14.50 -15.65 -11.26
C GLY A 16 -15.16 -15.42 -12.61
N SER A 17 -14.73 -16.14 -13.62
CA SER A 17 -15.29 -16.08 -14.98
C SER A 17 -15.53 -17.49 -15.50
N THR A 18 -16.55 -17.66 -16.32
CA THR A 18 -16.70 -18.84 -17.18
C THR A 18 -16.06 -18.58 -18.51
N ILE A 19 -15.31 -19.55 -19.02
CA ILE A 19 -14.53 -19.43 -20.24
C ILE A 19 -15.15 -20.35 -21.28
N PRO A 20 -15.57 -19.85 -22.46
CA PRO A 20 -16.08 -20.69 -23.53
C PRO A 20 -15.02 -21.73 -23.95
N THR A 21 -15.46 -22.98 -24.10
CA THR A 21 -14.64 -24.09 -24.56
C THR A 21 -15.54 -25.06 -25.36
N THR A 22 -15.10 -26.27 -25.61
CA THR A 22 -15.89 -27.28 -26.31
C THR A 22 -17.06 -27.79 -25.48
N ASP A 23 -18.11 -28.31 -26.15
CA ASP A 23 -19.35 -28.75 -25.49
C ASP A 23 -19.16 -29.86 -24.44
N SER A 24 -18.02 -30.56 -24.46
CA SER A 24 -17.68 -31.61 -23.51
C SER A 24 -16.97 -31.11 -22.24
N HIS A 25 -16.64 -29.80 -22.15
CA HIS A 25 -15.87 -29.24 -21.04
C HIS A 25 -16.52 -27.99 -20.50
N PHE A 26 -16.54 -27.86 -19.16
CA PHE A 26 -16.90 -26.64 -18.45
C PHE A 26 -15.63 -26.01 -17.85
N ASN A 27 -15.27 -24.81 -18.29
CA ASN A 27 -14.07 -24.10 -17.86
C ASN A 27 -14.44 -22.82 -17.11
N TYR A 28 -13.88 -22.64 -15.93
CA TYR A 28 -14.12 -21.47 -15.11
C TYR A 28 -12.91 -21.12 -14.25
N THR A 29 -12.82 -19.86 -13.82
CA THR A 29 -11.83 -19.40 -12.86
C THR A 29 -12.48 -19.18 -11.50
N VAL A 30 -11.70 -19.44 -10.45
CA VAL A 30 -12.09 -19.12 -9.06
C VAL A 30 -10.99 -18.24 -8.48
N ARG A 31 -11.37 -17.17 -7.81
CA ARG A 31 -10.44 -16.35 -7.03
C ARG A 31 -10.34 -16.92 -5.63
N VAL A 32 -9.12 -17.19 -5.19
CA VAL A 32 -8.83 -17.73 -3.85
C VAL A 32 -7.90 -16.77 -3.10
N PRO A 33 -7.98 -16.72 -1.75
CA PRO A 33 -7.02 -15.96 -0.95
C PRO A 33 -5.59 -16.40 -1.21
N LEU A 34 -4.65 -15.46 -1.15
CA LEU A 34 -3.20 -15.74 -1.26
C LEU A 34 -2.64 -16.46 -0.02
N GLY A 35 -3.43 -16.56 1.05
CA GLY A 35 -2.97 -17.08 2.33
C GLY A 35 -2.41 -15.98 3.24
N VAL A 36 -1.19 -16.17 3.75
CA VAL A 36 -0.55 -15.18 4.63
C VAL A 36 0.12 -14.09 3.82
N VAL A 37 -0.24 -12.83 4.08
CA VAL A 37 0.35 -11.66 3.43
C VAL A 37 1.19 -10.87 4.42
N GLY A 38 2.46 -10.65 4.10
CA GLY A 38 3.34 -9.73 4.82
C GLY A 38 3.14 -8.29 4.32
N GLN A 39 3.05 -7.33 5.25
CA GLN A 39 2.91 -5.91 4.93
C GLN A 39 3.94 -5.08 5.71
N LEU A 40 4.75 -4.31 5.00
CA LEU A 40 5.70 -3.37 5.56
C LEU A 40 5.22 -1.95 5.27
N THR A 41 4.95 -1.15 6.31
CA THR A 41 4.38 0.19 6.17
C THR A 41 5.30 1.29 6.67
N PRO A 42 5.29 2.47 6.03
CA PRO A 42 6.19 3.57 6.33
C PRO A 42 5.69 4.41 7.51
N TRP A 43 6.51 5.45 7.84
CA TRP A 43 6.28 6.35 8.97
C TRP A 43 5.46 7.61 8.60
N ASN A 44 5.46 8.02 7.33
CA ASN A 44 4.92 9.33 6.92
C ASN A 44 3.38 9.40 6.93
N HIS A 45 2.69 8.31 6.62
CA HIS A 45 1.24 8.20 6.68
C HIS A 45 0.82 6.88 7.34
N PRO A 46 1.19 6.63 8.61
CA PRO A 46 1.14 5.29 9.20
C PRO A 46 -0.27 4.70 9.22
N LEU A 47 -1.27 5.45 9.67
CA LEU A 47 -2.66 5.01 9.71
C LEU A 47 -3.26 4.81 8.31
N MET A 48 -2.99 5.76 7.42
CA MET A 48 -3.56 5.75 6.07
C MET A 48 -3.01 4.57 5.26
N ILE A 49 -1.68 4.40 5.24
CA ILE A 49 -1.04 3.31 4.48
C ILE A 49 -1.40 1.94 5.06
N ALA A 50 -1.39 1.78 6.38
CA ALA A 50 -1.86 0.53 7.00
C ALA A 50 -3.30 0.22 6.59
N SER A 51 -4.22 1.18 6.68
CA SER A 51 -5.62 0.99 6.27
C SER A 51 -5.76 0.64 4.78
N LYS A 52 -4.99 1.32 3.91
CA LYS A 52 -4.97 1.07 2.45
C LYS A 52 -4.54 -0.36 2.11
N LYS A 53 -3.61 -0.93 2.87
CA LYS A 53 -3.09 -2.29 2.65
C LYS A 53 -3.94 -3.37 3.34
N LEU A 54 -4.38 -3.12 4.57
CA LEU A 54 -5.16 -4.08 5.35
C LEU A 54 -6.55 -4.34 4.73
N ALA A 55 -7.26 -3.28 4.36
CA ALA A 55 -8.65 -3.41 3.91
C ALA A 55 -8.81 -4.35 2.71
N PRO A 56 -8.05 -4.22 1.59
CA PRO A 56 -8.17 -5.15 0.47
C PRO A 56 -7.68 -6.57 0.80
N ALA A 57 -6.63 -6.71 1.63
CA ALA A 57 -6.11 -8.03 1.98
C ALA A 57 -7.14 -8.83 2.80
N LEU A 58 -7.75 -8.20 3.80
CA LEU A 58 -8.80 -8.82 4.62
C LEU A 58 -10.06 -9.10 3.81
N ALA A 59 -10.49 -8.19 2.94
CA ALA A 59 -11.63 -8.38 2.05
C ALA A 59 -11.44 -9.55 1.09
N ALA A 60 -10.19 -9.80 0.66
CA ALA A 60 -9.82 -10.95 -0.17
C ALA A 60 -9.69 -12.27 0.61
N GLY A 61 -9.96 -12.28 1.93
CA GLY A 61 -9.86 -13.46 2.79
C GLY A 61 -8.44 -13.84 3.20
N CYS A 62 -7.47 -12.96 3.03
CA CYS A 62 -6.08 -13.21 3.45
C CYS A 62 -5.91 -12.96 4.96
N THR A 63 -4.97 -13.68 5.58
CA THR A 63 -4.43 -13.32 6.89
C THR A 63 -3.21 -12.42 6.72
N VAL A 64 -2.99 -11.52 7.67
CA VAL A 64 -1.99 -10.46 7.53
C VAL A 64 -1.03 -10.44 8.72
N VAL A 65 0.27 -10.33 8.39
CA VAL A 65 1.31 -9.92 9.32
C VAL A 65 1.81 -8.55 8.89
N LEU A 66 1.46 -7.50 9.64
CA LEU A 66 1.86 -6.13 9.35
C LEU A 66 2.97 -5.68 10.29
N LYS A 67 4.08 -5.23 9.71
CA LYS A 67 5.16 -4.57 10.45
C LYS A 67 5.16 -3.08 10.10
N PRO A 68 4.72 -2.21 11.02
CA PRO A 68 4.83 -0.76 10.83
C PRO A 68 6.27 -0.29 10.97
N SER A 69 6.53 0.93 10.48
CA SER A 69 7.81 1.60 10.77
C SER A 69 8.01 1.79 12.27
N GLU A 70 9.23 1.60 12.74
CA GLU A 70 9.65 1.86 14.12
C GLU A 70 9.47 3.33 14.53
N TRP A 71 9.43 4.24 13.57
CA TRP A 71 9.20 5.67 13.80
C TRP A 71 7.74 6.05 14.07
N ALA A 72 6.79 5.21 13.64
CA ALA A 72 5.36 5.51 13.78
C ALA A 72 4.52 4.22 14.00
N PRO A 73 4.78 3.43 15.06
CA PRO A 73 4.12 2.14 15.24
C PRO A 73 2.75 2.25 15.92
N LEU A 74 2.46 3.34 16.63
CA LEU A 74 1.32 3.41 17.56
C LEU A 74 -0.03 3.26 16.84
N THR A 75 -0.28 4.05 15.81
CA THR A 75 -1.57 4.02 15.12
C THR A 75 -1.86 2.70 14.39
N PRO A 76 -0.89 2.03 13.71
CA PRO A 76 -1.11 0.68 13.21
C PRO A 76 -1.36 -0.35 14.33
N THR A 77 -0.71 -0.22 15.48
CA THR A 77 -0.95 -1.11 16.62
C THR A 77 -2.38 -0.97 17.15
N GLU A 78 -2.91 0.26 17.21
CA GLU A 78 -4.31 0.49 17.60
C GLU A 78 -5.30 -0.11 16.60
N ILE A 79 -4.99 -0.15 15.30
CA ILE A 79 -5.85 -0.86 14.33
C ILE A 79 -6.00 -2.34 14.71
N GLY A 80 -4.92 -2.99 15.17
CA GLY A 80 -4.97 -4.39 15.61
C GLY A 80 -5.93 -4.61 16.77
N LYS A 81 -5.94 -3.71 17.77
CA LYS A 81 -6.89 -3.75 18.89
C LYS A 81 -8.32 -3.53 18.41
N ILE A 82 -8.55 -2.48 17.62
CA ILE A 82 -9.86 -2.16 17.06
C ILE A 82 -10.42 -3.34 16.24
N ALA A 83 -9.55 -4.04 15.49
CA ALA A 83 -9.96 -5.20 14.72
C ALA A 83 -10.45 -6.35 15.61
N LEU A 84 -9.76 -6.63 16.71
CA LEU A 84 -10.19 -7.64 17.69
C LEU A 84 -11.52 -7.23 18.36
N ASP A 85 -11.64 -5.98 18.78
CA ASP A 85 -12.85 -5.43 19.40
C ASP A 85 -14.05 -5.47 18.43
N ALA A 86 -13.80 -5.34 17.13
CA ALA A 86 -14.80 -5.49 16.06
C ALA A 86 -15.14 -6.95 15.74
N GLY A 87 -14.54 -7.93 16.40
CA GLY A 87 -14.82 -9.36 16.22
C GLY A 87 -13.98 -10.05 15.16
N LEU A 88 -12.89 -9.42 14.65
CA LEU A 88 -11.97 -10.12 13.76
C LEU A 88 -11.31 -11.28 14.53
N PRO A 89 -11.35 -12.53 14.04
CA PRO A 89 -10.80 -13.66 14.77
C PRO A 89 -9.29 -13.47 15.09
N PRO A 90 -8.83 -13.86 16.29
CA PRO A 90 -7.42 -13.84 16.62
C PRO A 90 -6.56 -14.57 15.59
N GLY A 91 -5.41 -13.98 15.23
CA GLY A 91 -4.50 -14.54 14.23
C GLY A 91 -4.78 -14.13 12.78
N VAL A 92 -5.95 -13.58 12.47
CA VAL A 92 -6.23 -13.05 11.12
C VAL A 92 -5.41 -11.78 10.83
N LEU A 93 -5.28 -10.89 11.81
CA LEU A 93 -4.42 -9.72 11.74
C LEU A 93 -3.41 -9.73 12.89
N ASN A 94 -2.13 -9.68 12.55
CA ASN A 94 -1.03 -9.65 13.51
C ASN A 94 -0.16 -8.42 13.26
N ILE A 95 0.02 -7.58 14.27
CA ILE A 95 0.89 -6.41 14.20
C ILE A 95 2.19 -6.73 14.91
N VAL A 96 3.31 -6.70 14.18
CA VAL A 96 4.65 -7.03 14.71
C VAL A 96 5.52 -5.78 14.67
N ASN A 97 5.79 -5.21 15.83
CA ASN A 97 6.70 -4.08 15.97
C ASN A 97 8.17 -4.54 15.94
N GLY A 98 9.06 -3.62 15.59
CA GLY A 98 10.51 -3.87 15.57
C GLY A 98 11.21 -3.16 14.42
N PHE A 99 12.52 -3.33 14.36
CA PHE A 99 13.37 -2.66 13.38
C PHE A 99 13.36 -3.39 12.02
N GLY A 100 13.65 -2.63 10.95
CA GLY A 100 13.79 -3.16 9.61
C GLY A 100 14.76 -4.34 9.50
N PRO A 101 16.03 -4.22 9.99
CA PRO A 101 17.04 -5.27 9.93
C PRO A 101 16.71 -6.55 10.71
N THR A 102 15.79 -6.50 11.68
CA THR A 102 15.36 -7.64 12.49
C THR A 102 13.99 -8.15 12.06
N SER A 103 12.92 -7.57 12.60
CA SER A 103 11.55 -8.00 12.32
C SER A 103 11.16 -7.87 10.84
N GLY A 104 11.60 -6.79 10.16
CA GLY A 104 11.36 -6.60 8.74
C GLY A 104 12.04 -7.66 7.89
N LYS A 105 13.32 -7.93 8.16
CA LYS A 105 14.09 -8.97 7.48
C LYS A 105 13.50 -10.36 7.74
N ALA A 106 13.16 -10.67 8.98
CA ALA A 106 12.56 -11.96 9.35
C ALA A 106 11.24 -12.19 8.58
N LEU A 107 10.36 -11.17 8.53
CA LEU A 107 9.13 -11.25 7.76
C LEU A 107 9.40 -11.43 6.26
N ALA A 108 10.32 -10.64 5.68
CA ALA A 108 10.63 -10.73 4.26
C ALA A 108 11.28 -12.06 3.84
N SER A 109 11.93 -12.75 4.78
CA SER A 109 12.60 -14.03 4.55
C SER A 109 11.70 -15.26 4.72
N ASP A 110 10.45 -15.07 5.20
CA ASP A 110 9.60 -16.20 5.52
C ASP A 110 8.99 -16.83 4.24
N PRO A 111 9.30 -18.09 3.92
CA PRO A 111 8.84 -18.75 2.71
C PRO A 111 7.34 -19.08 2.71
N ARG A 112 6.65 -18.92 3.83
CA ARG A 112 5.21 -19.17 3.96
C ARG A 112 4.36 -18.02 3.47
N LEU A 113 4.95 -16.87 3.13
CA LEU A 113 4.22 -15.73 2.62
C LEU A 113 3.71 -15.99 1.20
N GLY A 114 2.39 -15.87 1.01
CA GLY A 114 1.78 -15.85 -0.32
C GLY A 114 2.03 -14.54 -1.08
N LYS A 115 2.34 -13.44 -0.35
CA LYS A 115 2.73 -12.14 -0.91
C LYS A 115 3.40 -11.28 0.15
N LEU A 116 4.32 -10.41 -0.28
CA LEU A 116 4.87 -9.35 0.55
C LEU A 116 4.65 -7.99 -0.11
N ASP A 117 4.11 -7.04 0.64
CA ASP A 117 3.79 -5.68 0.18
C ASP A 117 4.57 -4.66 1.01
N LEU A 118 5.37 -3.83 0.35
CA LEU A 118 6.16 -2.77 0.96
C LEU A 118 5.74 -1.39 0.45
N THR A 119 5.51 -0.46 1.35
CA THR A 119 5.63 0.98 1.07
C THR A 119 6.79 1.55 1.88
N GLY A 120 7.76 2.15 1.22
CA GLY A 120 8.96 2.67 1.87
C GLY A 120 9.97 3.30 0.92
N GLY A 121 11.20 3.48 1.37
CA GLY A 121 12.29 4.01 0.56
C GLY A 121 12.77 3.00 -0.51
N THR A 122 13.32 3.53 -1.61
CA THR A 122 13.80 2.71 -2.74
C THR A 122 14.87 1.72 -2.32
N GLU A 123 15.81 2.11 -1.46
CA GLU A 123 16.87 1.21 -0.97
C GLU A 123 16.30 0.08 -0.10
N THR A 124 15.29 0.38 0.73
CA THR A 124 14.55 -0.67 1.45
C THR A 124 13.85 -1.62 0.49
N GLY A 125 13.25 -1.07 -0.59
CA GLY A 125 12.64 -1.88 -1.64
C GLY A 125 13.62 -2.84 -2.29
N ARG A 126 14.83 -2.38 -2.63
CA ARG A 126 15.90 -3.20 -3.19
C ARG A 126 16.33 -4.33 -2.24
N ALA A 127 16.54 -3.99 -0.97
CA ALA A 127 16.91 -4.98 0.06
C ALA A 127 15.81 -6.03 0.26
N VAL A 128 14.56 -5.62 0.33
CA VAL A 128 13.41 -6.52 0.46
C VAL A 128 13.26 -7.41 -0.78
N ALA A 129 13.46 -6.85 -1.99
CA ALA A 129 13.42 -7.63 -3.23
C ALA A 129 14.47 -8.75 -3.25
N GLN A 130 15.69 -8.47 -2.82
CA GLN A 130 16.77 -9.46 -2.74
C GLN A 130 16.43 -10.59 -1.75
N ILE A 131 15.87 -10.24 -0.57
CA ILE A 131 15.54 -11.21 0.47
C ILE A 131 14.37 -12.09 0.04
N ALA A 132 13.26 -11.48 -0.35
CA ALA A 132 12.03 -12.21 -0.72
C ALA A 132 12.17 -12.95 -2.05
N GLY A 133 13.03 -12.47 -2.95
CA GLY A 133 13.33 -13.11 -4.23
C GLY A 133 13.96 -14.50 -4.06
N ALA A 134 14.71 -14.74 -2.98
CA ALA A 134 15.25 -16.06 -2.68
C ALA A 134 14.17 -17.14 -2.48
N ASN A 135 12.98 -16.74 -2.04
CA ASN A 135 11.82 -17.61 -1.84
C ASN A 135 10.80 -17.52 -2.98
N LEU A 136 11.08 -16.72 -4.03
CA LEU A 136 10.14 -16.41 -5.12
C LEU A 136 8.81 -15.82 -4.60
N THR A 137 8.82 -15.17 -3.43
CA THR A 137 7.64 -14.54 -2.84
C THR A 137 7.17 -13.39 -3.74
N PRO A 138 5.91 -13.37 -4.19
CA PRO A 138 5.36 -12.25 -4.97
C PRO A 138 5.44 -10.93 -4.21
N LEU A 139 5.93 -9.88 -4.90
CA LEU A 139 6.19 -8.58 -4.29
C LEU A 139 5.28 -7.49 -4.87
N GLN A 140 4.90 -6.55 -4.01
CA GLN A 140 4.28 -5.29 -4.37
C GLN A 140 5.10 -4.16 -3.75
N PHE A 141 5.46 -3.15 -4.54
CA PHE A 141 6.22 -2.01 -4.07
C PHE A 141 5.49 -0.70 -4.35
N GLU A 142 5.42 0.14 -3.32
CA GLU A 142 5.10 1.56 -3.39
C GLU A 142 6.32 2.32 -2.84
N LEU A 143 7.07 2.95 -3.71
CA LEU A 143 8.37 3.53 -3.38
C LEU A 143 8.36 5.06 -3.52
N GLY A 144 9.46 5.69 -3.16
CA GLY A 144 9.64 7.12 -3.30
C GLY A 144 9.75 7.57 -4.76
N GLY A 145 9.63 8.86 -4.97
CA GLY A 145 9.72 9.47 -6.29
C GLY A 145 10.11 10.94 -6.22
N LYS A 146 10.21 11.56 -7.41
CA LYS A 146 10.41 12.99 -7.63
C LYS A 146 9.38 13.45 -8.67
N ALA A 147 8.10 13.47 -8.28
CA ALA A 147 7.00 13.78 -9.18
C ALA A 147 7.09 15.23 -9.72
N PRO A 148 6.86 15.47 -11.02
CA PRO A 148 6.70 16.80 -11.56
C PRO A 148 5.29 17.32 -11.28
N VAL A 149 5.16 18.65 -11.10
CA VAL A 149 3.92 19.39 -11.21
C VAL A 149 3.99 20.17 -12.52
N ILE A 150 3.07 19.90 -13.45
CA ILE A 150 3.06 20.53 -14.76
C ILE A 150 1.94 21.58 -14.77
N VAL A 151 2.31 22.82 -15.05
CA VAL A 151 1.42 23.99 -15.07
C VAL A 151 1.32 24.52 -16.49
N PHE A 152 0.14 24.40 -17.10
CA PHE A 152 -0.17 24.95 -18.41
C PHE A 152 -0.69 26.39 -18.31
N ASP A 153 -0.75 27.10 -19.43
CA ASP A 153 -1.13 28.51 -19.49
C ASP A 153 -2.64 28.77 -19.48
N ASP A 154 -3.45 27.73 -19.42
CA ASP A 154 -4.90 27.79 -19.31
C ASP A 154 -5.41 27.78 -17.85
N VAL A 155 -4.51 27.81 -16.85
CA VAL A 155 -4.84 27.88 -15.43
C VAL A 155 -4.65 29.30 -14.90
N SER A 156 -5.43 29.71 -13.90
CA SER A 156 -5.18 30.96 -13.17
C SER A 156 -3.90 30.87 -12.35
N VAL A 157 -3.15 31.97 -12.22
CA VAL A 157 -1.90 31.99 -11.43
C VAL A 157 -2.15 31.61 -9.98
N ASP A 158 -3.25 32.10 -9.38
CA ASP A 158 -3.60 31.78 -7.99
C ASP A 158 -3.87 30.28 -7.79
N ASP A 159 -4.59 29.64 -8.71
CA ASP A 159 -4.83 28.20 -8.66
C ASP A 159 -3.54 27.40 -8.86
N ALA A 160 -2.68 27.87 -9.78
CA ALA A 160 -1.37 27.25 -10.02
C ALA A 160 -0.49 27.31 -8.74
N VAL A 161 -0.41 28.47 -8.10
CA VAL A 161 0.34 28.67 -6.85
C VAL A 161 -0.20 27.78 -5.73
N ASN A 162 -1.52 27.80 -5.51
CA ASN A 162 -2.16 26.99 -4.48
C ASN A 162 -1.96 25.48 -4.74
N GLY A 163 -2.14 25.05 -5.99
CA GLY A 163 -1.93 23.66 -6.41
C GLY A 163 -0.48 23.20 -6.22
N CYS A 164 0.48 24.01 -6.65
CA CYS A 164 1.91 23.74 -6.47
C CYS A 164 2.30 23.71 -5.00
N ALA A 165 1.82 24.67 -4.20
CA ALA A 165 2.09 24.71 -2.77
C ALA A 165 1.53 23.47 -2.06
N PHE A 166 0.28 23.11 -2.32
CA PHE A 166 -0.32 21.88 -1.78
C PHE A 166 0.49 20.64 -2.19
N ALA A 167 0.77 20.47 -3.49
CA ALA A 167 1.50 19.32 -4.01
C ALA A 167 2.91 19.20 -3.41
N SER A 168 3.57 20.33 -3.12
CA SER A 168 4.94 20.35 -2.63
C SER A 168 5.07 20.24 -1.11
N PHE A 169 4.10 20.75 -0.36
CA PHE A 169 4.21 20.89 1.09
C PHE A 169 3.24 20.02 1.91
N ILE A 170 2.38 19.26 1.26
CA ILE A 170 1.53 18.29 1.97
C ILE A 170 2.37 17.38 2.87
N ALA A 171 1.92 17.12 4.08
CA ALA A 171 2.63 16.34 5.10
C ALA A 171 4.09 16.82 5.31
N SER A 172 4.32 18.14 5.29
CA SER A 172 5.64 18.76 5.41
C SER A 172 6.63 18.29 4.33
N GLY A 173 6.13 18.01 3.12
CA GLY A 173 6.93 17.51 2.01
C GLY A 173 7.35 16.04 2.12
N GLN A 174 6.75 15.28 3.03
CA GLN A 174 7.18 13.89 3.35
C GLN A 174 6.26 12.85 2.70
N THR A 175 5.91 13.04 1.43
CA THR A 175 4.98 12.17 0.70
C THR A 175 5.66 11.61 -0.56
N CYS A 176 5.46 10.33 -0.85
CA CYS A 176 6.04 9.67 -2.03
C CYS A 176 5.61 10.28 -3.35
N ILE A 177 4.38 10.85 -3.40
CA ILE A 177 3.80 11.52 -4.56
C ILE A 177 4.02 13.04 -4.56
N GLN A 178 4.83 13.56 -3.64
CA GLN A 178 5.11 14.97 -3.51
C GLN A 178 5.61 15.58 -4.82
N GLY A 179 5.04 16.72 -5.22
CA GLY A 179 5.53 17.54 -6.30
C GLY A 179 6.86 18.19 -5.93
N SER A 180 7.96 17.68 -6.47
CA SER A 180 9.31 18.15 -6.15
C SER A 180 9.92 19.02 -7.24
N ARG A 181 9.23 19.22 -8.36
CA ARG A 181 9.62 20.06 -9.49
C ARG A 181 8.37 20.70 -10.09
N ALA A 182 8.38 22.03 -10.20
CA ALA A 182 7.36 22.74 -10.98
C ALA A 182 7.89 22.96 -12.41
N ILE A 183 7.14 22.52 -13.39
CA ILE A 183 7.40 22.73 -14.83
C ILE A 183 6.28 23.63 -15.34
N VAL A 184 6.62 24.92 -15.50
CA VAL A 184 5.65 25.97 -15.82
C VAL A 184 5.74 26.34 -17.29
N HIS A 185 4.59 26.48 -17.95
CA HIS A 185 4.52 26.95 -19.34
C HIS A 185 5.18 28.34 -19.45
N ARG A 186 5.98 28.55 -20.50
CA ARG A 186 6.83 29.74 -20.64
C ARG A 186 6.04 31.07 -20.62
N SER A 187 4.82 31.08 -21.14
CA SER A 187 4.00 32.29 -21.21
C SER A 187 3.54 32.85 -19.86
N ILE A 188 3.54 32.02 -18.82
CA ILE A 188 3.12 32.38 -17.44
C ILE A 188 4.23 32.22 -16.41
N TYR A 189 5.46 31.94 -16.86
CA TYR A 189 6.58 31.63 -15.97
C TYR A 189 6.99 32.78 -15.06
N ASP A 190 6.88 34.02 -15.54
CA ASP A 190 7.32 35.25 -14.85
C ASP A 190 6.17 35.92 -14.05
N GLN A 191 5.01 35.30 -13.99
CA GLN A 191 3.84 35.76 -13.23
C GLN A 191 3.81 35.15 -11.84
#